data_68ed4a6c82dbd1048b40de364ae2a1c2
#
_entry.id   68ed4a6c82dbd1048b40de364ae2a1c2
#
_cell.length_a   1.000
_cell.length_b   1.000
_cell.length_c   1.000
_cell.angle_alpha   90.00
_cell.angle_beta   90.00
_cell.angle_gamma   90.00
#
_symmetry.space_group_name_H-M   'P 1'
#
loop_
_entity.id
_entity.type
_entity.pdbx_description
1 polymer ?
#
loop_
_entity_poly.entity_id
_entity_poly.type
_entity_poly.pdbx_seq_one_letter_code
_entity_poly.pdbx_strand_id
1 'polypeptide(L)'
;MKINRKWTNKRVQWGHPIGEHETIAGKQAKIASDTFAMDAVWKVASTMADNKHFDIRLEAAIAKLFNTVAHYELLQQTLQIRGGRGFETADSLRARGEEGIAIERLLRDSRVNLMVEGSSEIMHLFIAREALDFHLQHIGALFKPGVSLGGKIVAFLKMMKVYALWYPTLWIPVLSASQFGMDNRLNRHMRTVARISKKMSRTLFHKMAIHQKKMAEKQLLINRFVEIGTELFIMSAACSYADSLKADGPNAANAVELADYYCKEATIRIKKLFSDIGRNNDAATLKLNHRFMQGEFEWLEDEIAKS
;
A
#
# COMPACT_ATOMS: atom_id res chain seq x y z
N MET A 1 1.40 11.99 -15.14
CA MET A 1 1.31 11.36 -16.49
C MET A 1 1.60 12.33 -17.66
N LYS A 2 0.80 13.38 -17.90
CA LYS A 2 0.93 14.29 -19.06
C LYS A 2 2.33 14.89 -19.24
N ILE A 3 2.95 15.35 -18.14
CA ILE A 3 4.30 15.94 -18.14
C ILE A 3 5.33 14.91 -18.63
N ASN A 4 5.31 13.70 -18.09
CA ASN A 4 6.24 12.63 -18.48
C ASN A 4 6.06 12.25 -19.96
N ARG A 5 4.81 11.99 -20.39
CA ARG A 5 4.53 11.63 -21.78
C ARG A 5 5.05 12.67 -22.77
N LYS A 6 4.81 13.98 -22.52
CA LYS A 6 5.32 15.06 -23.37
C LYS A 6 6.85 15.09 -23.40
N TRP A 7 7.49 14.97 -22.23
CA TRP A 7 8.94 15.04 -22.10
C TRP A 7 9.64 13.84 -22.73
N THR A 8 9.19 12.64 -22.43
CA THR A 8 9.83 11.39 -22.89
C THR A 8 9.73 11.18 -24.39
N ASN A 9 8.68 11.72 -25.04
CA ASN A 9 8.56 11.71 -26.50
C ASN A 9 9.40 12.80 -27.18
N LYS A 10 9.67 13.92 -26.49
CA LYS A 10 10.42 15.05 -27.06
C LYS A 10 11.94 14.93 -26.85
N ARG A 11 12.36 14.41 -25.69
CA ARG A 11 13.77 14.33 -25.32
C ARG A 11 14.42 13.13 -25.99
N VAL A 12 15.38 13.40 -26.88
CA VAL A 12 16.18 12.37 -27.56
C VAL A 12 17.53 12.21 -26.88
N GLN A 13 17.94 10.99 -26.60
CA GLN A 13 19.27 10.58 -26.14
C GLN A 13 19.63 9.24 -26.79
N TRP A 14 20.88 9.05 -27.12
CA TRP A 14 21.37 7.84 -27.81
C TRP A 14 20.55 7.44 -29.06
N GLY A 15 20.14 8.42 -29.85
CA GLY A 15 19.51 8.23 -31.15
C GLY A 15 17.99 8.13 -31.18
N HIS A 16 17.31 8.00 -30.02
CA HIS A 16 15.84 7.90 -29.96
C HIS A 16 15.22 8.61 -28.74
N PRO A 17 13.90 8.81 -28.74
CA PRO A 17 13.18 9.38 -27.60
C PRO A 17 13.46 8.60 -26.31
N ILE A 18 13.69 9.30 -25.21
CA ILE A 18 14.05 8.62 -23.95
C ILE A 18 12.95 7.68 -23.44
N GLY A 19 11.70 7.87 -23.86
CA GLY A 19 10.59 6.98 -23.53
C GLY A 19 10.69 5.57 -24.10
N GLU A 20 11.51 5.38 -25.13
CA GLU A 20 11.75 4.08 -25.77
C GLU A 20 12.84 3.26 -25.04
N HIS A 21 13.63 3.89 -24.16
CA HIS A 21 14.59 3.15 -23.34
C HIS A 21 13.85 2.36 -22.25
N GLU A 22 14.15 1.07 -22.14
CA GLU A 22 13.47 0.12 -21.24
C GLU A 22 13.37 0.62 -19.80
N THR A 23 14.44 1.21 -19.26
CA THR A 23 14.45 1.76 -17.90
C THR A 23 13.43 2.90 -17.72
N ILE A 24 13.28 3.77 -18.70
CA ILE A 24 12.30 4.86 -18.68
C ILE A 24 10.91 4.32 -18.96
N ALA A 25 10.76 3.38 -19.88
CA ALA A 25 9.49 2.72 -20.17
C ALA A 25 8.90 2.05 -18.92
N GLY A 26 9.72 1.33 -18.13
CA GLY A 26 9.30 0.74 -16.86
C GLY A 26 8.78 1.77 -15.85
N LYS A 27 9.47 2.92 -15.72
CA LYS A 27 9.00 4.03 -14.88
C LYS A 27 7.66 4.61 -15.36
N GLN A 28 7.48 4.75 -16.67
CA GLN A 28 6.24 5.25 -17.26
C GLN A 28 5.06 4.28 -17.06
N ALA A 29 5.30 2.98 -17.24
CA ALA A 29 4.31 1.95 -16.98
C ALA A 29 3.85 1.97 -15.52
N LYS A 30 4.79 2.08 -14.56
CA LYS A 30 4.46 2.26 -13.13
C LYS A 30 3.65 3.54 -12.90
N ILE A 31 4.06 4.68 -13.47
CA ILE A 31 3.33 5.95 -13.32
C ILE A 31 1.90 5.83 -13.85
N ALA A 32 1.70 5.16 -14.98
CA ALA A 32 0.37 4.99 -15.56
C ALA A 32 -0.53 4.10 -14.68
N SER A 33 -0.03 2.93 -14.29
CA SER A 33 -0.80 1.96 -13.50
C SER A 33 -1.08 2.45 -12.08
N ASP A 34 -0.11 3.08 -11.42
CA ASP A 34 -0.32 3.60 -10.06
C ASP A 34 -1.27 4.80 -10.07
N THR A 35 -1.19 5.69 -11.09
CA THR A 35 -2.17 6.78 -11.24
C THR A 35 -3.59 6.23 -11.41
N PHE A 36 -3.77 5.16 -12.19
CA PHE A 36 -5.06 4.49 -12.34
C PHE A 36 -5.53 3.87 -11.02
N ALA A 37 -4.64 3.21 -10.29
CA ALA A 37 -4.93 2.62 -8.98
C ALA A 37 -5.32 3.68 -7.95
N MET A 38 -4.64 4.85 -7.94
CA MET A 38 -4.98 5.98 -7.07
C MET A 38 -6.39 6.51 -7.35
N ASP A 39 -6.76 6.67 -8.63
CA ASP A 39 -8.10 7.10 -9.05
C ASP A 39 -9.15 6.06 -8.66
N ALA A 40 -8.86 4.77 -8.86
CA ALA A 40 -9.73 3.67 -8.47
C ALA A 40 -10.01 3.65 -6.95
N VAL A 41 -8.96 3.77 -6.13
CA VAL A 41 -9.08 3.79 -4.67
C VAL A 41 -9.91 4.99 -4.20
N TRP A 42 -9.63 6.17 -4.75
CA TRP A 42 -10.38 7.37 -4.43
C TRP A 42 -11.87 7.22 -4.78
N LYS A 43 -12.20 6.75 -5.99
CA LYS A 43 -13.59 6.56 -6.43
C LYS A 43 -14.33 5.53 -5.59
N VAL A 44 -13.72 4.38 -5.32
CA VAL A 44 -14.33 3.33 -4.49
C VAL A 44 -14.57 3.85 -3.07
N ALA A 45 -13.58 4.46 -2.43
CA ALA A 45 -13.71 4.99 -1.07
C ALA A 45 -14.78 6.10 -0.99
N SER A 46 -14.82 7.01 -1.98
CA SER A 46 -15.85 8.07 -2.04
C SER A 46 -17.25 7.51 -2.23
N THR A 47 -17.42 6.52 -3.13
CA THR A 47 -18.71 5.86 -3.34
C THR A 47 -19.20 5.14 -2.08
N MET A 48 -18.27 4.51 -1.32
CA MET A 48 -18.60 3.88 -0.04
C MET A 48 -18.98 4.93 1.01
N ALA A 49 -18.30 6.09 1.03
CA ALA A 49 -18.59 7.20 1.94
C ALA A 49 -19.98 7.81 1.71
N ASP A 50 -20.39 7.95 0.46
CA ASP A 50 -21.70 8.45 0.10
C ASP A 50 -22.81 7.49 0.54
N ASN A 51 -22.50 6.20 0.68
CA ASN A 51 -23.41 5.20 1.20
C ASN A 51 -23.28 5.11 2.74
N LYS A 52 -24.17 5.80 3.46
CA LYS A 52 -24.18 5.93 4.92
C LYS A 52 -24.27 4.60 5.72
N HIS A 53 -24.45 3.47 5.05
CA HIS A 53 -24.51 2.14 5.69
C HIS A 53 -23.14 1.50 5.90
N PHE A 54 -22.05 2.06 5.33
CA PHE A 54 -20.70 1.54 5.48
C PHE A 54 -19.90 2.29 6.54
N ASP A 55 -19.19 1.55 7.37
CA ASP A 55 -18.08 2.10 8.17
C ASP A 55 -16.84 2.13 7.27
N ILE A 56 -16.42 3.33 6.87
CA ILE A 56 -15.35 3.55 5.89
C ILE A 56 -14.01 3.89 6.52
N ARG A 57 -13.86 3.76 7.84
CA ARG A 57 -12.64 4.17 8.54
C ARG A 57 -11.40 3.47 8.00
N LEU A 58 -11.50 2.19 7.71
CA LEU A 58 -10.41 1.39 7.15
C LEU A 58 -10.07 1.80 5.72
N GLU A 59 -11.09 1.90 4.87
CA GLU A 59 -10.95 2.25 3.46
C GLU A 59 -10.42 3.67 3.27
N ALA A 60 -10.91 4.63 4.06
CA ALA A 60 -10.43 6.00 4.05
C ALA A 60 -8.95 6.09 4.49
N ALA A 61 -8.58 5.33 5.52
CA ALA A 61 -7.19 5.27 5.99
C ALA A 61 -6.25 4.67 4.93
N ILE A 62 -6.67 3.60 4.27
CA ILE A 62 -5.92 2.99 3.17
C ILE A 62 -5.82 3.96 1.99
N ALA A 63 -6.91 4.63 1.63
CA ALA A 63 -6.92 5.62 0.56
C ALA A 63 -5.95 6.77 0.85
N LYS A 64 -5.96 7.31 2.07
CA LYS A 64 -5.01 8.35 2.48
C LYS A 64 -3.57 7.85 2.39
N LEU A 65 -3.26 6.73 3.02
CA LEU A 65 -1.90 6.17 3.06
C LEU A 65 -1.37 5.91 1.64
N PHE A 66 -2.11 5.14 0.86
CA PHE A 66 -1.68 4.77 -0.48
C PHE A 66 -1.53 5.97 -1.41
N ASN A 67 -2.55 6.83 -1.51
CA ASN A 67 -2.53 7.93 -2.46
C ASN A 67 -1.44 8.95 -2.15
N THR A 68 -1.17 9.24 -0.87
CA THR A 68 -0.10 10.19 -0.52
C THR A 68 1.29 9.63 -0.79
N VAL A 69 1.53 8.37 -0.46
CA VAL A 69 2.82 7.70 -0.72
C VAL A 69 3.05 7.55 -2.23
N ALA A 70 2.08 7.00 -2.96
CA ALA A 70 2.18 6.82 -4.40
C ALA A 70 2.38 8.17 -5.13
N HIS A 71 1.61 9.21 -4.76
CA HIS A 71 1.77 10.54 -5.35
C HIS A 71 3.19 11.08 -5.19
N TYR A 72 3.75 11.00 -3.99
CA TYR A 72 5.13 11.44 -3.73
C TYR A 72 6.16 10.64 -4.55
N GLU A 73 6.03 9.31 -4.58
CA GLU A 73 6.90 8.46 -5.39
C GLU A 73 6.81 8.76 -6.89
N LEU A 74 5.60 8.99 -7.43
CA LEU A 74 5.40 9.32 -8.83
C LEU A 74 6.01 10.67 -9.19
N LEU A 75 5.99 11.65 -8.27
CA LEU A 75 6.67 12.93 -8.46
C LEU A 75 8.18 12.78 -8.43
N GLN A 76 8.74 11.95 -7.54
CA GLN A 76 10.17 11.62 -7.55
C GLN A 76 10.59 10.98 -8.88
N GLN A 77 9.81 10.00 -9.39
CA GLN A 77 10.08 9.39 -10.69
C GLN A 77 9.98 10.43 -11.83
N THR A 78 9.02 11.34 -11.74
CA THR A 78 8.84 12.43 -12.73
C THR A 78 10.05 13.36 -12.73
N LEU A 79 10.54 13.76 -11.56
CA LEU A 79 11.76 14.57 -11.42
C LEU A 79 12.95 13.85 -12.03
N GLN A 80 13.14 12.57 -11.69
CA GLN A 80 14.24 11.74 -12.20
C GLN A 80 14.20 11.57 -13.73
N ILE A 81 13.02 11.34 -14.33
CA ILE A 81 12.83 11.24 -15.79
C ILE A 81 13.18 12.55 -16.47
N ARG A 82 12.88 13.70 -15.87
CA ARG A 82 13.23 15.00 -16.44
C ARG A 82 14.70 15.38 -16.26
N GLY A 83 15.42 14.68 -15.37
CA GLY A 83 16.82 14.98 -15.05
C GLY A 83 16.99 16.41 -14.53
N GLY A 84 18.02 17.14 -14.95
CA GLY A 84 18.26 18.51 -14.52
C GLY A 84 17.06 19.45 -14.70
N ARG A 85 16.25 19.23 -15.75
CA ARG A 85 15.02 20.01 -15.99
C ARG A 85 13.94 19.76 -14.93
N GLY A 86 13.96 18.64 -14.22
CA GLY A 86 13.07 18.36 -13.11
C GLY A 86 13.48 19.10 -11.85
N PHE A 87 14.75 19.37 -11.69
CA PHE A 87 15.32 20.08 -10.53
C PHE A 87 15.23 21.59 -10.65
N GLU A 88 15.22 22.16 -11.87
CA GLU A 88 15.13 23.60 -12.10
C GLU A 88 13.79 24.18 -11.65
N THR A 89 13.82 25.42 -11.13
CA THR A 89 12.61 26.19 -10.84
C THR A 89 11.85 26.56 -12.11
N ALA A 90 10.56 26.86 -12.00
CA ALA A 90 9.76 27.30 -13.14
C ALA A 90 10.33 28.56 -13.80
N ASP A 91 10.89 29.47 -13.03
CA ASP A 91 11.47 30.73 -13.56
C ASP A 91 12.78 30.46 -14.30
N SER A 92 13.62 29.56 -13.78
CA SER A 92 14.84 29.12 -14.50
C SER A 92 14.50 28.50 -15.86
N LEU A 93 13.48 27.65 -15.92
CA LEU A 93 13.01 27.04 -17.18
C LEU A 93 12.48 28.10 -18.15
N ARG A 94 11.68 29.08 -17.69
CA ARG A 94 11.17 30.17 -18.52
C ARG A 94 12.30 31.06 -19.06
N ALA A 95 13.30 31.37 -18.24
CA ALA A 95 14.44 32.19 -18.64
C ALA A 95 15.23 31.60 -19.80
N ARG A 96 15.16 30.28 -20.02
CA ARG A 96 15.77 29.60 -21.20
C ARG A 96 14.77 29.27 -22.31
N GLY A 97 13.55 29.80 -22.26
CA GLY A 97 12.52 29.60 -23.29
C GLY A 97 11.77 28.26 -23.21
N GLU A 98 11.82 27.56 -22.06
CA GLU A 98 11.10 26.32 -21.84
C GLU A 98 9.80 26.54 -21.04
N GLU A 99 8.88 25.57 -21.09
CA GLU A 99 7.66 25.56 -20.26
C GLU A 99 8.05 25.48 -18.77
N GLY A 100 7.61 26.46 -17.97
CA GLY A 100 7.93 26.57 -16.54
C GLY A 100 7.18 25.55 -15.69
N ILE A 101 7.60 24.28 -15.72
CA ILE A 101 7.00 23.18 -14.96
C ILE A 101 7.81 22.96 -13.67
N ALA A 102 7.30 23.42 -12.55
CA ALA A 102 7.95 23.37 -11.23
C ALA A 102 7.81 21.98 -10.57
N ILE A 103 8.45 20.94 -11.09
CA ILE A 103 8.39 19.58 -10.52
C ILE A 103 9.02 19.55 -9.13
N GLU A 104 10.13 20.26 -8.91
CA GLU A 104 10.80 20.36 -7.61
C GLU A 104 9.88 20.93 -6.53
N ARG A 105 9.05 21.91 -6.89
CA ARG A 105 8.07 22.51 -5.98
C ARG A 105 6.92 21.52 -5.71
N LEU A 106 6.37 20.88 -6.75
CA LEU A 106 5.31 19.89 -6.58
C LEU A 106 5.77 18.74 -5.68
N LEU A 107 7.02 18.29 -5.82
CA LEU A 107 7.60 17.25 -4.96
C LEU A 107 7.69 17.71 -3.50
N ARG A 108 8.19 18.93 -3.26
CA ARG A 108 8.28 19.52 -1.92
C ARG A 108 6.89 19.68 -1.29
N ASP A 109 5.94 20.23 -2.05
CA ASP A 109 4.56 20.44 -1.57
C ASP A 109 3.85 19.13 -1.28
N SER A 110 4.13 18.05 -2.05
CA SER A 110 3.55 16.72 -1.82
C SER A 110 4.09 16.04 -0.55
N ARG A 111 5.30 16.42 -0.10
CA ARG A 111 5.94 15.83 1.09
C ARG A 111 5.12 16.03 2.36
N VAL A 112 4.45 17.17 2.50
CA VAL A 112 3.64 17.49 3.67
C VAL A 112 2.49 16.48 3.85
N ASN A 113 1.92 15.96 2.76
CA ASN A 113 0.82 15.00 2.81
C ASN A 113 1.19 13.65 3.44
N LEU A 114 2.49 13.31 3.53
CA LEU A 114 2.97 12.12 4.22
C LEU A 114 3.03 12.29 5.75
N MET A 115 2.95 13.52 6.24
CA MET A 115 3.13 13.88 7.65
C MET A 115 1.84 14.36 8.30
N VAL A 116 1.05 15.20 7.61
CA VAL A 116 -0.18 15.78 8.16
C VAL A 116 -1.34 14.80 8.12
N GLU A 117 -2.31 15.00 9.02
CA GLU A 117 -3.52 14.17 9.16
C GLU A 117 -3.21 12.68 9.36
N GLY A 118 -2.18 12.43 10.16
CA GLY A 118 -1.62 11.11 10.42
C GLY A 118 -0.43 10.80 9.51
N SER A 119 0.77 10.75 10.09
CA SER A 119 1.94 10.31 9.32
C SER A 119 1.75 8.89 8.80
N SER A 120 2.53 8.53 7.77
CA SER A 120 2.44 7.18 7.19
C SER A 120 2.60 6.08 8.26
N GLU A 121 3.46 6.29 9.26
CA GLU A 121 3.68 5.37 10.37
C GLU A 121 2.44 5.24 11.27
N ILE A 122 1.81 6.37 11.58
CA ILE A 122 0.56 6.39 12.37
C ILE A 122 -0.59 5.75 11.59
N MET A 123 -0.67 5.98 10.28
CA MET A 123 -1.69 5.35 9.44
C MET A 123 -1.54 3.82 9.41
N HIS A 124 -0.32 3.28 9.38
CA HIS A 124 -0.10 1.84 9.51
C HIS A 124 -0.65 1.29 10.83
N LEU A 125 -0.39 1.97 11.95
CA LEU A 125 -0.92 1.54 13.25
C LEU A 125 -2.44 1.64 13.33
N PHE A 126 -3.02 2.69 12.74
CA PHE A 126 -4.46 2.87 12.69
C PHE A 126 -5.14 1.76 11.86
N ILE A 127 -4.64 1.50 10.64
CA ILE A 127 -5.14 0.43 9.77
C ILE A 127 -5.03 -0.93 10.47
N ALA A 128 -3.90 -1.20 11.14
CA ALA A 128 -3.72 -2.44 11.90
C ALA A 128 -4.77 -2.59 13.00
N ARG A 129 -5.02 -1.52 13.76
CA ARG A 129 -6.02 -1.51 14.84
C ARG A 129 -7.42 -1.79 14.31
N GLU A 130 -7.84 -1.06 13.26
CA GLU A 130 -9.17 -1.23 12.68
C GLU A 130 -9.34 -2.63 12.06
N ALA A 131 -8.35 -3.12 11.33
CA ALA A 131 -8.38 -4.46 10.74
C ALA A 131 -8.39 -5.60 11.80
N LEU A 132 -7.83 -5.37 12.98
CA LEU A 132 -7.80 -6.33 14.09
C LEU A 132 -8.96 -6.18 15.07
N ASP A 133 -9.81 -5.19 14.91
CA ASP A 133 -10.86 -4.85 15.88
C ASP A 133 -11.74 -6.06 16.21
N PHE A 134 -12.15 -6.84 15.22
CA PHE A 134 -12.88 -8.09 15.42
C PHE A 134 -12.16 -9.04 16.40
N HIS A 135 -10.87 -9.24 16.22
CA HIS A 135 -10.07 -10.13 17.08
C HIS A 135 -9.86 -9.52 18.47
N LEU A 136 -9.60 -8.20 18.52
CA LEU A 136 -9.39 -7.48 19.77
C LEU A 136 -10.64 -7.48 20.66
N GLN A 137 -11.84 -7.36 20.10
CA GLN A 137 -13.09 -7.44 20.82
C GLN A 137 -13.32 -8.83 21.45
N HIS A 138 -13.01 -9.90 20.73
CA HIS A 138 -13.19 -11.27 21.22
C HIS A 138 -12.14 -11.67 22.26
N ILE A 139 -10.89 -11.24 22.08
CA ILE A 139 -9.77 -11.56 22.99
C ILE A 139 -9.77 -10.59 24.19
N GLY A 140 -10.18 -9.34 24.02
CA GLY A 140 -10.13 -8.30 25.04
C GLY A 140 -10.94 -8.64 26.30
N ALA A 141 -12.03 -9.38 26.15
CA ALA A 141 -12.84 -9.85 27.28
C ALA A 141 -12.06 -10.75 28.26
N LEU A 142 -11.06 -11.50 27.79
CA LEU A 142 -10.19 -12.35 28.60
C LEU A 142 -9.21 -11.56 29.48
N PHE A 143 -8.86 -10.35 29.06
CA PHE A 143 -7.82 -9.54 29.69
C PHE A 143 -8.37 -8.33 30.45
N LYS A 144 -9.70 -8.13 30.50
CA LYS A 144 -10.31 -7.04 31.26
C LYS A 144 -10.01 -7.20 32.77
N PRO A 145 -9.48 -6.15 33.42
CA PRO A 145 -9.30 -6.13 34.87
C PRO A 145 -10.68 -6.29 35.58
N GLY A 146 -10.73 -7.04 36.66
CA GLY A 146 -11.94 -7.19 37.47
C GLY A 146 -12.92 -8.29 37.01
N VAL A 147 -12.66 -8.98 35.89
CA VAL A 147 -13.48 -10.13 35.47
C VAL A 147 -13.17 -11.35 36.36
N SER A 148 -14.20 -11.97 36.96
CA SER A 148 -14.07 -13.19 37.74
C SER A 148 -13.50 -14.36 36.92
N LEU A 149 -12.93 -15.36 37.62
CA LEU A 149 -12.39 -16.55 36.92
C LEU A 149 -13.46 -17.26 36.08
N GLY A 150 -14.70 -17.37 36.59
CA GLY A 150 -15.83 -17.91 35.83
C GLY A 150 -16.16 -17.09 34.57
N GLY A 151 -16.11 -15.75 34.67
CA GLY A 151 -16.29 -14.86 33.51
C GLY A 151 -15.20 -15.03 32.44
N LYS A 152 -13.96 -15.24 32.86
CA LYS A 152 -12.83 -15.53 31.93
C LYS A 152 -13.02 -16.88 31.23
N ILE A 153 -13.47 -17.91 31.91
CA ILE A 153 -13.76 -19.23 31.33
C ILE A 153 -14.86 -19.10 30.26
N VAL A 154 -15.95 -18.39 30.57
CA VAL A 154 -17.06 -18.18 29.64
C VAL A 154 -16.55 -17.39 28.38
N ALA A 155 -15.76 -16.34 28.61
CA ALA A 155 -15.17 -15.58 27.49
C ALA A 155 -14.23 -16.45 26.62
N PHE A 156 -13.43 -17.32 27.26
CA PHE A 156 -12.57 -18.27 26.58
C PHE A 156 -13.37 -19.28 25.72
N LEU A 157 -14.43 -19.87 26.28
CA LEU A 157 -15.29 -20.79 25.53
C LEU A 157 -15.99 -20.11 24.35
N LYS A 158 -16.46 -18.87 24.52
CA LYS A 158 -17.03 -18.07 23.41
C LYS A 158 -16.00 -17.81 22.31
N MET A 159 -14.79 -17.41 22.68
CA MET A 159 -13.69 -17.21 21.77
C MET A 159 -13.34 -18.51 21.01
N MET A 160 -13.20 -19.63 21.72
CA MET A 160 -12.92 -20.94 21.12
C MET A 160 -13.99 -21.34 20.11
N LYS A 161 -15.28 -21.11 20.40
CA LYS A 161 -16.38 -21.38 19.47
C LYS A 161 -16.26 -20.57 18.20
N VAL A 162 -15.96 -19.26 18.31
CA VAL A 162 -15.77 -18.37 17.14
C VAL A 162 -14.62 -18.85 16.28
N TYR A 163 -13.47 -19.12 16.88
CA TYR A 163 -12.30 -19.55 16.10
C TYR A 163 -12.40 -20.98 15.55
N ALA A 164 -13.06 -21.90 16.28
CA ALA A 164 -13.30 -23.25 15.79
C ALA A 164 -14.19 -23.28 14.52
N LEU A 165 -15.13 -22.34 14.43
CA LEU A 165 -15.99 -22.20 13.24
C LEU A 165 -15.29 -21.42 12.11
N TRP A 166 -14.58 -20.34 12.46
CA TRP A 166 -13.96 -19.44 11.49
C TRP A 166 -12.67 -20.00 10.88
N TYR A 167 -11.75 -20.56 11.67
CA TYR A 167 -10.44 -20.98 11.22
C TYR A 167 -10.48 -22.05 10.12
N PRO A 168 -11.34 -23.09 10.16
CA PRO A 168 -11.44 -24.06 9.07
C PRO A 168 -11.86 -23.43 7.74
N THR A 169 -12.69 -22.36 7.77
CA THR A 169 -13.14 -21.69 6.54
C THR A 169 -11.99 -21.07 5.73
N LEU A 170 -10.89 -20.76 6.41
CA LEU A 170 -9.69 -20.22 5.77
C LEU A 170 -8.95 -21.24 4.91
N TRP A 171 -9.22 -22.55 5.08
CA TRP A 171 -8.61 -23.66 4.32
C TRP A 171 -9.48 -24.11 3.15
N ILE A 172 -10.75 -23.71 3.13
CA ILE A 172 -11.64 -24.03 2.02
C ILE A 172 -11.17 -23.29 0.77
N PRO A 173 -11.00 -23.97 -0.39
CA PRO A 173 -10.63 -23.32 -1.63
C PRO A 173 -11.61 -22.21 -2.03
N VAL A 174 -11.08 -21.17 -2.66
CA VAL A 174 -11.90 -20.06 -3.21
C VAL A 174 -12.43 -20.51 -4.57
N LEU A 175 -13.65 -21.01 -4.61
CA LEU A 175 -14.29 -21.50 -5.84
C LEU A 175 -15.01 -20.42 -6.63
N SER A 176 -15.47 -19.32 -5.99
CA SER A 176 -16.43 -18.37 -6.56
C SER A 176 -16.11 -16.89 -6.37
N ALA A 177 -14.82 -16.50 -6.34
CA ALA A 177 -14.47 -15.07 -6.33
C ALA A 177 -14.44 -14.49 -7.77
N SER A 178 -15.34 -14.95 -8.65
CA SER A 178 -15.52 -14.38 -9.98
C SER A 178 -16.89 -13.71 -10.07
N GLN A 179 -16.92 -12.52 -10.64
CA GLN A 179 -18.17 -11.82 -10.92
C GLN A 179 -18.60 -12.13 -12.35
N PHE A 180 -19.89 -12.48 -12.52
CA PHE A 180 -20.46 -12.72 -13.84
C PHE A 180 -20.35 -11.45 -14.70
N GLY A 181 -19.83 -11.61 -15.92
CA GLY A 181 -19.68 -10.50 -16.86
C GLY A 181 -18.42 -9.63 -16.68
N MET A 182 -17.60 -9.84 -15.66
CA MET A 182 -16.29 -9.18 -15.53
C MET A 182 -15.26 -9.79 -16.51
N ASP A 183 -14.31 -8.97 -16.99
CA ASP A 183 -13.19 -9.44 -17.81
C ASP A 183 -12.42 -10.60 -17.12
N ASN A 184 -12.00 -11.59 -17.90
CA ASN A 184 -11.35 -12.79 -17.37
C ASN A 184 -10.02 -12.50 -16.64
N ARG A 185 -9.29 -11.46 -17.05
CA ARG A 185 -8.04 -11.02 -16.37
C ARG A 185 -8.37 -10.48 -14.99
N LEU A 186 -9.37 -9.59 -14.90
CA LEU A 186 -9.83 -9.02 -13.64
C LEU A 186 -10.36 -10.10 -12.69
N ASN A 187 -11.18 -11.04 -13.21
CA ASN A 187 -11.67 -12.18 -12.43
C ASN A 187 -10.53 -13.05 -11.86
N ARG A 188 -9.43 -13.23 -12.61
CA ARG A 188 -8.25 -13.94 -12.13
C ARG A 188 -7.60 -13.22 -10.97
N HIS A 189 -7.52 -11.89 -11.03
CA HIS A 189 -6.99 -11.08 -9.94
C HIS A 189 -7.90 -11.11 -8.71
N MET A 190 -9.22 -11.03 -8.87
CA MET A 190 -10.16 -11.15 -7.74
C MET A 190 -10.06 -12.50 -7.02
N ARG A 191 -9.91 -13.61 -7.77
CA ARG A 191 -9.62 -14.92 -7.17
C ARG A 191 -8.27 -14.95 -6.44
N THR A 192 -7.26 -14.24 -6.97
CA THR A 192 -5.95 -14.11 -6.32
C THR A 192 -6.07 -13.32 -5.03
N VAL A 193 -6.80 -12.20 -5.02
CA VAL A 193 -7.09 -11.41 -3.82
C VAL A 193 -7.75 -12.29 -2.75
N ALA A 194 -8.82 -12.99 -3.08
CA ALA A 194 -9.53 -13.85 -2.13
C ALA A 194 -8.64 -14.97 -1.55
N ARG A 195 -7.79 -15.60 -2.36
CA ARG A 195 -6.85 -16.63 -1.92
C ARG A 195 -5.78 -16.06 -0.99
N ILE A 196 -5.22 -14.89 -1.34
CA ILE A 196 -4.19 -14.23 -0.53
C ILE A 196 -4.77 -13.72 0.77
N SER A 197 -6.00 -13.19 0.79
CA SER A 197 -6.69 -12.76 2.00
C SER A 197 -6.81 -13.92 3.01
N LYS A 198 -7.23 -15.11 2.56
CA LYS A 198 -7.26 -16.30 3.42
C LYS A 198 -5.87 -16.70 3.94
N LYS A 199 -4.83 -16.64 3.09
CA LYS A 199 -3.45 -16.90 3.51
C LYS A 199 -2.99 -15.87 4.56
N MET A 200 -3.28 -14.59 4.33
CA MET A 200 -2.95 -13.49 5.25
C MET A 200 -3.60 -13.73 6.62
N SER A 201 -4.90 -14.03 6.64
CA SER A 201 -5.65 -14.29 7.89
C SER A 201 -5.07 -15.45 8.68
N ARG A 202 -4.72 -16.57 8.01
CA ARG A 202 -4.06 -17.72 8.68
C ARG A 202 -2.69 -17.32 9.26
N THR A 203 -1.87 -16.64 8.45
CA THR A 203 -0.53 -16.25 8.87
C THR A 203 -0.57 -15.28 10.04
N LEU A 204 -1.47 -14.30 9.99
CA LEU A 204 -1.69 -13.35 11.08
C LEU A 204 -2.16 -14.04 12.34
N PHE A 205 -3.15 -14.94 12.26
CA PHE A 205 -3.63 -15.73 13.39
C PHE A 205 -2.50 -16.52 14.07
N HIS A 206 -1.65 -17.19 13.30
CA HIS A 206 -0.50 -17.91 13.85
C HIS A 206 0.51 -16.97 14.52
N LYS A 207 0.80 -15.81 13.92
CA LYS A 207 1.70 -14.81 14.52
C LYS A 207 1.13 -14.21 15.81
N MET A 208 -0.18 -13.95 15.85
CA MET A 208 -0.86 -13.52 17.08
C MET A 208 -0.79 -14.60 18.19
N ALA A 209 -0.97 -15.85 17.84
CA ALA A 209 -0.86 -16.97 18.80
C ALA A 209 0.57 -17.11 19.38
N ILE A 210 1.60 -16.91 18.53
CA ILE A 210 3.01 -16.97 18.94
C ILE A 210 3.41 -15.76 19.81
N HIS A 211 3.06 -14.55 19.37
CA HIS A 211 3.52 -13.32 20.05
C HIS A 211 2.60 -12.84 21.16
N GLN A 212 1.34 -13.26 21.16
CA GLN A 212 0.33 -12.92 22.17
C GLN A 212 0.31 -11.40 22.46
N LYS A 213 0.42 -10.98 23.74
CA LYS A 213 0.43 -9.56 24.13
C LYS A 213 1.57 -8.74 23.50
N LYS A 214 2.71 -9.39 23.20
CA LYS A 214 3.86 -8.74 22.56
C LYS A 214 3.62 -8.44 21.08
N MET A 215 2.52 -8.91 20.49
CA MET A 215 2.20 -8.62 19.08
C MET A 215 2.08 -7.11 18.82
N ALA A 216 1.50 -6.35 19.75
CA ALA A 216 1.34 -4.90 19.64
C ALA A 216 2.70 -4.15 19.53
N GLU A 217 3.77 -4.72 20.09
CA GLU A 217 5.13 -4.15 20.03
C GLU A 217 5.87 -4.52 18.74
N LYS A 218 5.37 -5.49 17.97
CA LYS A 218 5.99 -5.98 16.73
C LYS A 218 5.58 -5.15 15.52
N GLN A 219 5.84 -3.83 15.57
CA GLN A 219 5.37 -2.89 14.54
C GLN A 219 5.89 -3.24 13.14
N LEU A 220 7.16 -3.66 13.00
CA LEU A 220 7.72 -4.08 11.71
C LEU A 220 6.96 -5.27 11.11
N LEU A 221 6.57 -6.24 11.94
CA LEU A 221 5.75 -7.37 11.52
C LEU A 221 4.33 -6.94 11.16
N ILE A 222 3.72 -6.09 11.99
CA ILE A 222 2.37 -5.55 11.76
C ILE A 222 2.31 -4.77 10.45
N ASN A 223 3.30 -3.92 10.18
CA ASN A 223 3.38 -3.12 8.96
C ASN A 223 3.36 -4.01 7.71
N ARG A 224 4.05 -5.16 7.70
CA ARG A 224 3.98 -6.10 6.56
C ARG A 224 2.57 -6.63 6.31
N PHE A 225 1.79 -6.89 7.37
CA PHE A 225 0.39 -7.30 7.22
C PHE A 225 -0.48 -6.15 6.72
N VAL A 226 -0.26 -4.94 7.20
CA VAL A 226 -0.96 -3.74 6.73
C VAL A 226 -0.69 -3.52 5.24
N GLU A 227 0.57 -3.60 4.81
CA GLU A 227 0.94 -3.48 3.39
C GLU A 227 0.26 -4.54 2.52
N ILE A 228 0.22 -5.80 2.98
CA ILE A 228 -0.49 -6.87 2.25
C ILE A 228 -1.99 -6.53 2.16
N GLY A 229 -2.62 -6.12 3.25
CA GLY A 229 -4.04 -5.75 3.27
C GLY A 229 -4.34 -4.55 2.36
N THR A 230 -3.49 -3.54 2.39
CA THR A 230 -3.55 -2.35 1.54
C THR A 230 -3.48 -2.74 0.07
N GLU A 231 -2.50 -3.55 -0.34
CA GLU A 231 -2.38 -4.03 -1.72
C GLU A 231 -3.61 -4.84 -2.17
N LEU A 232 -4.17 -5.68 -1.30
CA LEU A 232 -5.39 -6.45 -1.61
C LEU A 232 -6.59 -5.53 -1.84
N PHE A 233 -6.75 -4.48 -1.04
CA PHE A 233 -7.79 -3.49 -1.22
C PHE A 233 -7.63 -2.74 -2.55
N ILE A 234 -6.41 -2.27 -2.86
CA ILE A 234 -6.11 -1.53 -4.08
C ILE A 234 -6.34 -2.41 -5.33
N MET A 235 -5.90 -3.67 -5.30
CA MET A 235 -6.16 -4.62 -6.38
C MET A 235 -7.68 -4.78 -6.62
N SER A 236 -8.46 -4.88 -5.54
CA SER A 236 -9.92 -4.99 -5.62
C SER A 236 -10.55 -3.73 -6.20
N ALA A 237 -10.11 -2.55 -5.72
CA ALA A 237 -10.58 -1.25 -6.21
C ALA A 237 -10.25 -1.06 -7.69
N ALA A 238 -9.02 -1.38 -8.12
CA ALA A 238 -8.58 -1.26 -9.50
C ALA A 238 -9.39 -2.18 -10.43
N CYS A 239 -9.63 -3.43 -10.02
CA CYS A 239 -10.47 -4.35 -10.78
C CYS A 239 -11.93 -3.88 -10.86
N SER A 240 -12.51 -3.42 -9.75
CA SER A 240 -13.88 -2.94 -9.70
C SER A 240 -14.06 -1.68 -10.55
N TYR A 241 -13.13 -0.74 -10.46
CA TYR A 241 -13.17 0.48 -11.25
C TYR A 241 -12.99 0.20 -12.75
N ALA A 242 -12.04 -0.66 -13.14
CA ALA A 242 -11.88 -1.06 -14.53
C ALA A 242 -13.16 -1.73 -15.10
N ASP A 243 -13.82 -2.55 -14.26
CA ASP A 243 -15.09 -3.18 -14.65
C ASP A 243 -16.22 -2.16 -14.82
N SER A 244 -16.29 -1.13 -13.99
CA SER A 244 -17.31 -0.06 -14.10
C SER A 244 -17.17 0.77 -15.39
N LEU A 245 -15.99 0.81 -16.00
CA LEU A 245 -15.71 1.55 -17.25
C LEU A 245 -16.04 0.73 -18.51
N LYS A 246 -16.70 -0.42 -18.41
CA LYS A 246 -17.05 -1.28 -19.58
C LYS A 246 -17.83 -0.56 -20.67
N ALA A 247 -18.67 0.39 -20.28
CA ALA A 247 -19.49 1.16 -21.22
C ALA A 247 -18.72 2.31 -21.90
N ASP A 248 -17.49 2.60 -21.47
CA ASP A 248 -16.70 3.77 -21.88
C ASP A 248 -15.92 3.58 -23.22
N GLY A 249 -16.36 2.65 -24.06
CA GLY A 249 -15.76 2.44 -25.37
C GLY A 249 -14.27 2.14 -25.32
N PRO A 250 -13.39 2.92 -25.99
CA PRO A 250 -11.96 2.63 -26.06
C PRO A 250 -11.24 2.71 -24.71
N ASN A 251 -11.80 3.40 -23.72
CA ASN A 251 -11.21 3.50 -22.39
C ASN A 251 -11.36 2.19 -21.58
N ALA A 252 -12.37 1.38 -21.88
CA ALA A 252 -12.60 0.12 -21.18
C ALA A 252 -11.42 -0.86 -21.30
N ALA A 253 -10.89 -1.07 -22.51
CA ALA A 253 -9.75 -1.95 -22.75
C ALA A 253 -8.47 -1.44 -22.04
N ASN A 254 -8.24 -0.12 -22.12
CA ASN A 254 -7.10 0.53 -21.46
C ASN A 254 -7.18 0.41 -19.92
N ALA A 255 -8.39 0.58 -19.34
CA ALA A 255 -8.60 0.43 -17.91
C ALA A 255 -8.30 -0.99 -17.43
N VAL A 256 -8.74 -2.01 -18.17
CA VAL A 256 -8.44 -3.42 -17.88
C VAL A 256 -6.94 -3.69 -17.95
N GLU A 257 -6.24 -3.12 -18.93
CA GLU A 257 -4.79 -3.29 -19.07
C GLU A 257 -4.03 -2.66 -17.90
N LEU A 258 -4.39 -1.44 -17.50
CA LEU A 258 -3.79 -0.74 -16.36
C LEU A 258 -4.03 -1.49 -15.04
N ALA A 259 -5.26 -1.97 -14.81
CA ALA A 259 -5.59 -2.78 -13.64
C ALA A 259 -4.84 -4.12 -13.63
N ASP A 260 -4.75 -4.80 -14.78
CA ASP A 260 -4.01 -6.07 -14.92
C ASP A 260 -2.53 -5.88 -14.59
N TYR A 261 -1.90 -4.83 -15.13
CA TYR A 261 -0.50 -4.51 -14.85
C TYR A 261 -0.28 -4.20 -13.37
N TYR A 262 -1.10 -3.32 -12.77
CA TYR A 262 -1.03 -3.01 -11.34
C TYR A 262 -1.13 -4.28 -10.48
N CYS A 263 -2.13 -5.12 -10.74
CA CYS A 263 -2.36 -6.34 -9.98
C CYS A 263 -1.22 -7.36 -10.09
N LYS A 264 -0.55 -7.45 -11.23
CA LYS A 264 0.66 -8.27 -11.41
C LYS A 264 1.80 -7.78 -10.52
N GLU A 265 2.10 -6.48 -10.56
CA GLU A 265 3.13 -5.84 -9.74
C GLU A 265 2.80 -5.97 -8.23
N ALA A 266 1.55 -5.69 -7.83
CA ALA A 266 1.07 -5.87 -6.47
C ALA A 266 1.27 -7.31 -5.97
N THR A 267 1.01 -8.31 -6.82
CA THR A 267 1.22 -9.72 -6.48
C THR A 267 2.69 -10.04 -6.21
N ILE A 268 3.62 -9.41 -6.92
CA ILE A 268 5.07 -9.54 -6.69
C ILE A 268 5.44 -8.92 -5.34
N ARG A 269 4.97 -7.71 -5.05
CA ARG A 269 5.19 -7.03 -3.76
C ARG A 269 4.65 -7.84 -2.59
N ILE A 270 3.43 -8.36 -2.70
CA ILE A 270 2.80 -9.21 -1.68
C ILE A 270 3.62 -10.49 -1.43
N LYS A 271 4.14 -11.14 -2.47
CA LYS A 271 5.00 -12.34 -2.30
C LYS A 271 6.25 -12.02 -1.50
N LYS A 272 6.88 -10.86 -1.78
CA LYS A 272 8.03 -10.37 -1.03
C LYS A 272 7.67 -10.13 0.44
N LEU A 273 6.57 -9.44 0.72
CA LEU A 273 6.09 -9.18 2.09
C LEU A 273 5.85 -10.48 2.88
N PHE A 274 5.25 -11.51 2.27
CA PHE A 274 5.12 -12.81 2.91
C PHE A 274 6.46 -13.48 3.19
N SER A 275 7.43 -13.35 2.30
CA SER A 275 8.79 -13.84 2.54
C SER A 275 9.41 -13.14 3.75
N ASP A 276 9.27 -11.81 3.82
CA ASP A 276 9.81 -10.96 4.88
C ASP A 276 9.11 -11.18 6.24
N ILE A 277 7.88 -11.71 6.28
CA ILE A 277 7.23 -12.17 7.52
C ILE A 277 7.95 -13.40 8.10
N GLY A 278 8.48 -14.26 7.25
CA GLY A 278 9.18 -15.49 7.66
C GLY A 278 10.69 -15.34 7.83
N ARG A 279 11.31 -14.50 6.98
CA ARG A 279 12.76 -14.29 6.94
C ARG A 279 13.04 -12.79 6.92
N ASN A 280 13.55 -12.26 8.03
CA ASN A 280 13.82 -10.83 8.19
C ASN A 280 14.95 -10.59 9.17
N ASN A 281 15.38 -9.33 9.25
CA ASN A 281 16.44 -8.86 10.15
C ASN A 281 15.88 -8.02 11.31
N ASP A 282 14.61 -8.16 11.69
CA ASP A 282 13.97 -7.29 12.70
C ASP A 282 14.75 -7.23 14.01
N ALA A 283 15.22 -8.37 14.50
CA ALA A 283 16.00 -8.43 15.74
C ALA A 283 17.35 -7.68 15.59
N ALA A 284 18.04 -7.85 14.46
CA ALA A 284 19.28 -7.15 14.18
C ALA A 284 19.05 -5.64 14.00
N THR A 285 17.96 -5.24 13.35
CA THR A 285 17.54 -3.84 13.20
C THR A 285 17.35 -3.16 14.56
N LEU A 286 16.61 -3.79 15.47
CA LEU A 286 16.39 -3.24 16.81
C LEU A 286 17.69 -3.17 17.63
N LYS A 287 18.56 -4.17 17.53
CA LYS A 287 19.86 -4.17 18.18
C LYS A 287 20.75 -3.04 17.64
N LEU A 288 20.78 -2.86 16.31
CA LEU A 288 21.56 -1.79 15.68
C LEU A 288 21.04 -0.42 16.09
N ASN A 289 19.71 -0.23 16.10
CA ASN A 289 19.10 1.02 16.56
C ASN A 289 19.42 1.34 18.02
N HIS A 290 19.43 0.33 18.90
CA HIS A 290 19.81 0.54 20.29
C HIS A 290 21.24 1.08 20.41
N ARG A 291 22.19 0.51 19.68
CA ARG A 291 23.59 0.98 19.64
C ARG A 291 23.70 2.39 19.02
N PHE A 292 22.92 2.68 17.95
CA PHE A 292 22.85 4.01 17.37
C PHE A 292 22.40 5.06 18.39
N MET A 293 21.33 4.75 19.15
CA MET A 293 20.83 5.65 20.21
C MET A 293 21.80 5.85 21.38
N GLN A 294 22.80 4.97 21.53
CA GLN A 294 23.87 5.07 22.53
C GLN A 294 25.12 5.84 22.02
N GLY A 295 25.07 6.35 20.78
CA GLY A 295 26.19 7.09 20.19
C GLY A 295 27.35 6.21 19.70
N GLU A 296 27.20 4.87 19.64
CA GLU A 296 28.32 3.99 19.24
C GLU A 296 28.82 4.24 17.80
N PHE A 297 28.08 5.05 17.01
CA PHE A 297 28.39 5.37 15.62
C PHE A 297 28.73 6.85 15.39
N GLU A 298 28.96 7.64 16.45
CA GLU A 298 29.31 9.06 16.35
C GLU A 298 30.57 9.31 15.52
N TRP A 299 31.47 8.34 15.46
CA TRP A 299 32.67 8.41 14.62
C TRP A 299 32.36 8.63 13.11
N LEU A 300 31.16 8.26 12.64
CA LEU A 300 30.70 8.55 11.28
C LEU A 300 30.27 10.01 11.09
N GLU A 301 29.98 10.71 12.17
CA GLU A 301 29.48 12.09 12.17
C GLU A 301 30.64 13.10 12.25
N ASP A 302 31.78 12.71 12.83
CA ASP A 302 32.93 13.58 13.12
C ASP A 302 33.54 14.22 11.86
N GLU A 303 33.46 13.59 10.70
CA GLU A 303 34.00 14.14 9.45
C GLU A 303 33.05 15.17 8.80
N ILE A 304 31.74 15.09 9.09
CA ILE A 304 30.71 15.97 8.52
C ILE A 304 30.55 17.26 9.32
N ALA A 305 30.72 17.18 10.64
CA ALA A 305 30.53 18.32 11.55
C ALA A 305 31.71 19.33 11.54
N LYS A 306 32.81 19.04 10.85
CA LYS A 306 33.97 19.92 10.71
C LYS A 306 33.94 20.82 9.46
N SER A 307 32.90 20.72 8.64
CA SER A 307 32.67 21.58 7.47
C SER A 307 31.56 22.59 7.76
#